data_100ff4cf77ced85f1c7ae7dbb9acc57c
#
_entry.id   100ff4cf77ced85f1c7ae7dbb9acc57c
#
_cell.length_a   1.000
_cell.length_b   1.000
_cell.length_c   1.000
_cell.angle_alpha   90.00
_cell.angle_beta   90.00
_cell.angle_gamma   90.00
#
_symmetry.space_group_name_H-M   'P 1'
#
loop_
_entity.id
_entity.type
_entity.pdbx_description
1 polymer ?
#
loop_
_entity_poly.entity_id
_entity_poly.type
_entity_poly.pdbx_seq_one_letter_code
_entity_poly.pdbx_strand_id
1 'polypeptide(L)'
;MQNNVLILDFGSQYTQLIARRVRELNIYCEIKPYNKLPEDLSSYKAVILSGSPHSVRAEDAPHPDLSQIRGKKQLLGVCYGAQYLAHFHGGEVGQSNTREYGRAKLSMVKEGEAFLEGVSEGSQVWMSHSDTIKQLPEGAVCIASTHDVENAGYRIDGEDTYAIQFHPEVYHSTDGKKILENFLVKIAGVAQTWTPDAFVDTTVAELKAKVGEDRVILGLSGGVDSTVAATLLHKAIGKNLYCIFVNNGLLRKNEFSQVLKQYEGMGLNVKGVDASARFLDALAGESDPETKRKAIGNAFIEVFDNESKLVTNAKWLGQGTIYPDVIESVSATGGPSATIKSHHNVGGLPDFMKLQVVEPLRMLFKDEVRRVGASMGLSPELLGRHPFPGPGLAIRILGDITPEKVRILQEVDHIFISGLREWGLYDKVWQAGAMLLPVNSVGVMGDERTYEKCVALRAVESTDGMTADWVNLPYEFLQKVSNDIINKVKGVNRVVYDISSKPPATIEWE
;
A
#
# COMPACT_ATOMS: atom_id res chain seq x y z
N MET A 1 -18.99 -2.26 -13.28
CA MET A 1 -18.15 -1.08 -13.61
C MET A 1 -17.49 -1.30 -14.96
N GLN A 2 -17.49 -0.32 -15.85
CA GLN A 2 -16.73 -0.42 -17.09
C GLN A 2 -15.24 -0.27 -16.78
N ASN A 3 -14.43 -1.25 -17.19
CA ASN A 3 -12.98 -1.19 -17.07
C ASN A 3 -12.46 -0.25 -18.17
N ASN A 4 -12.05 0.95 -17.80
CA ASN A 4 -11.72 1.97 -18.81
C ASN A 4 -10.27 1.93 -19.28
N VAL A 5 -9.34 1.48 -18.41
CA VAL A 5 -7.90 1.41 -18.71
C VAL A 5 -7.35 0.07 -18.27
N LEU A 6 -6.62 -0.61 -19.15
CA LEU A 6 -5.87 -1.82 -18.86
C LEU A 6 -4.39 -1.46 -18.70
N ILE A 7 -3.77 -1.90 -17.63
CA ILE A 7 -2.32 -1.80 -17.43
C ILE A 7 -1.73 -3.20 -17.50
N LEU A 8 -0.86 -3.44 -18.47
CA LEU A 8 -0.12 -4.70 -18.58
C LEU A 8 1.16 -4.61 -17.77
N ASP A 9 1.27 -5.51 -16.79
CA ASP A 9 2.40 -5.59 -15.87
C ASP A 9 3.49 -6.50 -16.41
N PHE A 10 4.64 -5.91 -16.72
CA PHE A 10 5.86 -6.61 -17.12
C PHE A 10 6.82 -6.85 -15.95
N GLY A 11 6.34 -6.76 -14.71
CA GLY A 11 7.12 -7.00 -13.50
C GLY A 11 7.84 -5.78 -12.94
N SER A 12 7.47 -4.58 -13.36
CA SER A 12 8.05 -3.34 -12.83
C SER A 12 7.59 -3.07 -11.40
N GLN A 13 8.50 -2.65 -10.54
CA GLN A 13 8.17 -2.11 -9.23
C GLN A 13 7.27 -0.85 -9.30
N TYR A 14 7.22 -0.17 -10.45
CA TYR A 14 6.45 1.06 -10.66
C TYR A 14 5.05 0.82 -11.25
N THR A 15 4.68 -0.42 -11.60
CA THR A 15 3.37 -0.70 -12.22
C THR A 15 2.20 -0.20 -11.35
N GLN A 16 2.27 -0.41 -10.04
CA GLN A 16 1.25 0.07 -9.11
C GLN A 16 1.17 1.61 -9.07
N LEU A 17 2.30 2.30 -9.26
CA LEU A 17 2.31 3.77 -9.32
C LEU A 17 1.59 4.29 -10.57
N ILE A 18 1.73 3.61 -11.73
CA ILE A 18 0.96 3.95 -12.94
C ILE A 18 -0.54 3.88 -12.62
N ALA A 19 -1.00 2.78 -12.02
CA ALA A 19 -2.40 2.62 -11.65
C ALA A 19 -2.88 3.70 -10.67
N ARG A 20 -2.10 4.02 -9.66
CA ARG A 20 -2.42 5.10 -8.70
C ARG A 20 -2.57 6.45 -9.41
N ARG A 21 -1.66 6.81 -10.33
CA ARG A 21 -1.77 8.05 -11.11
C ARG A 21 -3.01 8.10 -11.99
N VAL A 22 -3.39 6.96 -12.61
CA VAL A 22 -4.64 6.84 -13.36
C VAL A 22 -5.85 7.06 -12.44
N ARG A 23 -5.84 6.45 -11.24
CA ARG A 23 -6.91 6.60 -10.23
C ARG A 23 -6.99 8.02 -9.64
N GLU A 24 -5.88 8.72 -9.52
CA GLU A 24 -5.84 10.14 -9.12
C GLU A 24 -6.51 11.07 -10.15
N LEU A 25 -6.70 10.61 -11.39
CA LEU A 25 -7.48 11.28 -12.41
C LEU A 25 -8.97 10.89 -12.38
N ASN A 26 -9.44 10.20 -11.35
CA ASN A 26 -10.80 9.64 -11.25
C ASN A 26 -11.15 8.68 -12.40
N ILE A 27 -10.18 7.92 -12.87
CA ILE A 27 -10.32 6.92 -13.93
C ILE A 27 -10.13 5.52 -13.33
N TYR A 28 -11.03 4.60 -13.63
CA TYR A 28 -10.87 3.21 -13.24
C TYR A 28 -9.84 2.51 -14.14
N CYS A 29 -8.95 1.74 -13.53
CA CYS A 29 -7.99 0.89 -14.23
C CYS A 29 -7.81 -0.46 -13.54
N GLU A 30 -7.40 -1.46 -14.32
CA GLU A 30 -7.00 -2.78 -13.84
C GLU A 30 -5.57 -3.09 -14.26
N ILE A 31 -4.83 -3.75 -13.36
CA ILE A 31 -3.52 -4.33 -13.65
C ILE A 31 -3.72 -5.82 -13.96
N LYS A 32 -3.15 -6.28 -15.07
CA LYS A 32 -3.08 -7.69 -15.44
C LYS A 32 -1.64 -8.05 -15.79
N PRO A 33 -1.15 -9.25 -15.43
CA PRO A 33 0.13 -9.74 -15.92
C PRO A 33 0.15 -9.77 -17.46
N TYR A 34 1.29 -9.43 -18.05
CA TYR A 34 1.46 -9.36 -19.51
C TYR A 34 1.05 -10.64 -20.25
N ASN A 35 1.17 -11.80 -19.59
CA ASN A 35 0.84 -13.12 -20.11
C ASN A 35 -0.61 -13.57 -19.82
N LYS A 36 -1.44 -12.70 -19.24
CA LYS A 36 -2.86 -12.96 -18.91
C LYS A 36 -3.75 -11.85 -19.47
N LEU A 37 -3.67 -11.63 -20.78
CA LEU A 37 -4.55 -10.70 -21.45
C LEU A 37 -6.02 -11.16 -21.30
N PRO A 38 -6.96 -10.23 -21.02
CA PRO A 38 -8.37 -10.53 -21.09
C PRO A 38 -8.79 -10.98 -22.51
N GLU A 39 -9.64 -11.98 -22.63
CA GLU A 39 -10.17 -12.44 -23.91
C GLU A 39 -11.01 -11.35 -24.60
N ASP A 40 -11.75 -10.57 -23.81
CA ASP A 40 -12.52 -9.42 -24.29
C ASP A 40 -11.88 -8.09 -23.85
N LEU A 41 -11.41 -7.34 -24.83
CA LEU A 41 -10.84 -6.00 -24.65
C LEU A 41 -11.84 -4.87 -24.93
N SER A 42 -13.10 -5.17 -25.24
CA SER A 42 -14.10 -4.18 -25.68
C SER A 42 -14.38 -3.11 -24.60
N SER A 43 -14.31 -3.48 -23.33
CA SER A 43 -14.53 -2.58 -22.19
C SER A 43 -13.38 -1.61 -21.91
N TYR A 44 -12.19 -1.84 -22.50
CA TYR A 44 -11.04 -0.98 -22.30
C TYR A 44 -10.89 0.02 -23.44
N LYS A 45 -10.79 1.30 -23.11
CA LYS A 45 -10.53 2.38 -24.06
C LYS A 45 -9.05 2.59 -24.33
N ALA A 46 -8.23 2.41 -23.30
CA ALA A 46 -6.79 2.59 -23.39
C ALA A 46 -6.04 1.42 -22.74
N VAL A 47 -4.82 1.18 -23.22
CA VAL A 47 -3.89 0.20 -22.68
C VAL A 47 -2.56 0.89 -22.36
N ILE A 48 -2.00 0.60 -21.19
CA ILE A 48 -0.67 1.07 -20.78
C ILE A 48 0.23 -0.14 -20.59
N LEU A 49 1.38 -0.14 -21.24
CA LEU A 49 2.46 -1.12 -21.05
C LEU A 49 3.43 -0.58 -20.00
N SER A 50 3.65 -1.32 -18.91
CA SER A 50 4.53 -0.88 -17.84
C SER A 50 6.02 -1.03 -18.17
N GLY A 51 6.88 -0.62 -17.25
CA GLY A 51 8.29 -1.00 -17.24
C GLY A 51 8.51 -2.48 -16.92
N SER A 52 9.78 -2.92 -17.03
CA SER A 52 10.21 -4.27 -16.64
C SER A 52 11.65 -4.23 -16.12
N PRO A 53 12.07 -5.16 -15.24
CA PRO A 53 13.46 -5.35 -14.89
C PRO A 53 14.27 -6.02 -16.00
N HIS A 54 13.61 -6.60 -17.01
CA HIS A 54 14.26 -7.29 -18.13
C HIS A 54 14.75 -6.31 -19.20
N SER A 55 15.80 -6.70 -19.95
CA SER A 55 16.10 -6.10 -21.24
C SER A 55 15.17 -6.68 -22.30
N VAL A 56 14.63 -5.85 -23.19
CA VAL A 56 13.77 -6.33 -24.29
C VAL A 56 14.50 -7.27 -25.25
N ARG A 57 15.84 -7.29 -25.21
CA ARG A 57 16.71 -8.16 -26.02
C ARG A 57 17.00 -9.51 -25.39
N ALA A 58 16.62 -9.72 -24.14
CA ALA A 58 16.84 -10.98 -23.45
C ALA A 58 15.87 -12.05 -23.97
N GLU A 59 16.33 -13.31 -24.05
CA GLU A 59 15.50 -14.43 -24.54
C GLU A 59 14.28 -14.71 -23.66
N ASP A 60 14.40 -14.46 -22.37
CA ASP A 60 13.35 -14.65 -21.36
C ASP A 60 12.51 -13.39 -21.10
N ALA A 61 12.70 -12.34 -21.90
CA ALA A 61 11.98 -11.09 -21.73
C ALA A 61 10.47 -11.23 -22.01
N PRO A 62 9.62 -10.47 -21.34
CA PRO A 62 8.16 -10.47 -21.54
C PRO A 62 7.78 -9.97 -22.95
N HIS A 63 7.31 -10.85 -23.81
CA HIS A 63 6.92 -10.53 -25.20
C HIS A 63 5.47 -10.94 -25.50
N PRO A 64 4.44 -10.18 -25.03
CA PRO A 64 3.06 -10.50 -25.34
C PRO A 64 2.69 -10.21 -26.79
N ASP A 65 1.71 -10.93 -27.32
CA ASP A 65 1.10 -10.57 -28.60
C ASP A 65 0.20 -9.32 -28.43
N LEU A 66 0.58 -8.22 -29.07
CA LEU A 66 -0.20 -6.96 -29.07
C LEU A 66 -1.09 -6.80 -30.29
N SER A 67 -1.28 -7.82 -31.13
CA SER A 67 -2.09 -7.77 -32.36
C SER A 67 -3.53 -7.32 -32.15
N GLN A 68 -4.11 -7.55 -30.95
CA GLN A 68 -5.44 -7.11 -30.58
C GLN A 68 -5.48 -5.72 -29.92
N ILE A 69 -4.32 -5.09 -29.71
CA ILE A 69 -4.20 -3.82 -28.99
C ILE A 69 -3.69 -2.73 -29.92
N ARG A 70 -2.53 -2.93 -30.53
CA ARG A 70 -1.89 -1.94 -31.40
C ARG A 70 -2.74 -1.61 -32.62
N GLY A 71 -2.90 -0.33 -32.91
CA GLY A 71 -3.76 0.18 -33.99
C GLY A 71 -5.27 -0.03 -33.78
N LYS A 72 -5.67 -0.63 -32.66
CA LYS A 72 -7.08 -0.89 -32.30
C LYS A 72 -7.51 -0.23 -31.00
N LYS A 73 -6.57 0.11 -30.15
CA LYS A 73 -6.76 0.77 -28.86
C LYS A 73 -5.75 1.91 -28.73
N GLN A 74 -6.10 2.91 -27.95
CA GLN A 74 -5.13 3.92 -27.53
C GLN A 74 -4.08 3.24 -26.65
N LEU A 75 -2.81 3.34 -27.04
CA LEU A 75 -1.72 2.59 -26.45
C LEU A 75 -0.61 3.52 -25.97
N LEU A 76 -0.17 3.33 -24.72
CA LEU A 76 0.99 4.01 -24.13
C LEU A 76 2.01 2.98 -23.66
N GLY A 77 3.23 3.06 -24.18
CA GLY A 77 4.38 2.34 -23.66
C GLY A 77 5.20 3.19 -22.69
N VAL A 78 5.48 2.67 -21.50
CA VAL A 78 6.30 3.32 -20.48
C VAL A 78 7.57 2.50 -20.25
N CYS A 79 8.73 3.11 -20.39
CA CYS A 79 10.07 2.53 -20.18
C CYS A 79 10.26 1.24 -21.00
N TYR A 80 10.19 0.05 -20.39
CA TYR A 80 10.23 -1.23 -21.11
C TYR A 80 9.13 -1.31 -22.18
N GLY A 81 7.91 -0.87 -21.89
CA GLY A 81 6.82 -0.84 -22.87
C GLY A 81 7.16 -0.01 -24.10
N ALA A 82 7.86 1.10 -23.94
CA ALA A 82 8.35 1.91 -25.06
C ALA A 82 9.44 1.18 -25.86
N GLN A 83 10.39 0.54 -25.18
CA GLN A 83 11.44 -0.27 -25.82
C GLN A 83 10.85 -1.47 -26.56
N TYR A 84 9.86 -2.13 -25.97
CA TYR A 84 9.14 -3.25 -26.58
C TYR A 84 8.47 -2.83 -27.89
N LEU A 85 7.72 -1.72 -27.87
CA LEU A 85 7.09 -1.19 -29.08
C LEU A 85 8.11 -0.81 -30.15
N ALA A 86 9.24 -0.22 -29.78
CA ALA A 86 10.30 0.10 -30.75
C ALA A 86 10.94 -1.16 -31.35
N HIS A 87 11.35 -2.11 -30.50
CA HIS A 87 12.07 -3.31 -30.91
C HIS A 87 11.26 -4.21 -31.84
N PHE A 88 9.99 -4.48 -31.50
CA PHE A 88 9.13 -5.37 -32.28
C PHE A 88 8.55 -4.74 -33.56
N HIS A 89 8.81 -3.47 -33.79
CA HIS A 89 8.31 -2.75 -34.95
C HIS A 89 9.43 -2.22 -35.86
N GLY A 90 10.62 -2.83 -35.76
CA GLY A 90 11.75 -2.56 -36.66
C GLY A 90 12.64 -1.42 -36.21
N GLY A 91 12.47 -0.89 -35.02
CA GLY A 91 13.42 0.02 -34.38
C GLY A 91 14.58 -0.74 -33.72
N GLU A 92 15.60 0.01 -33.27
CA GLU A 92 16.75 -0.53 -32.58
C GLU A 92 16.78 -0.13 -31.11
N VAL A 93 16.87 -1.12 -30.23
CA VAL A 93 17.08 -0.94 -28.78
C VAL A 93 18.44 -1.52 -28.44
N GLY A 94 19.28 -0.75 -27.80
CA GLY A 94 20.62 -1.16 -27.44
C GLY A 94 21.01 -0.67 -26.05
N GLN A 95 22.13 -1.18 -25.55
CA GLN A 95 22.68 -0.74 -24.28
C GLN A 95 23.01 0.75 -24.35
N SER A 96 22.62 1.52 -23.34
CA SER A 96 23.02 2.91 -23.22
C SER A 96 24.51 3.02 -22.90
N ASN A 97 25.17 4.04 -23.48
CA ASN A 97 26.58 4.35 -23.18
C ASN A 97 26.75 4.96 -21.78
N THR A 98 25.66 5.50 -21.21
CA THR A 98 25.59 6.07 -19.86
C THR A 98 24.49 5.38 -19.10
N ARG A 99 24.69 5.15 -17.79
CA ARG A 99 23.61 4.64 -16.94
C ARG A 99 22.63 5.78 -16.69
N GLU A 100 21.40 5.63 -17.17
CA GLU A 100 20.36 6.63 -17.09
C GLU A 100 19.44 6.32 -15.91
N TYR A 101 19.93 6.65 -14.71
CA TYR A 101 19.16 6.50 -13.47
C TYR A 101 19.05 7.83 -12.75
N GLY A 102 17.80 8.21 -12.42
CA GLY A 102 17.53 9.40 -11.64
C GLY A 102 16.86 10.52 -12.43
N ARG A 103 17.17 11.75 -12.04
CA ARG A 103 16.55 12.96 -12.59
C ARG A 103 17.21 13.37 -13.90
N ALA A 104 16.39 13.54 -14.94
CA ALA A 104 16.78 14.16 -16.21
C ALA A 104 15.86 15.34 -16.53
N LYS A 105 16.23 16.16 -17.49
CA LYS A 105 15.41 17.27 -18.00
C LYS A 105 15.11 17.06 -19.47
N LEU A 106 13.87 17.33 -19.88
CA LEU A 106 13.52 17.36 -21.29
C LEU A 106 14.28 18.51 -21.97
N SER A 107 15.08 18.17 -22.99
CA SER A 107 15.81 19.14 -23.81
C SER A 107 15.06 19.53 -25.08
N MET A 108 14.10 18.70 -25.49
CA MET A 108 13.21 18.96 -26.61
C MET A 108 11.82 18.41 -26.26
N VAL A 109 10.79 19.22 -26.53
CA VAL A 109 9.38 18.87 -26.48
C VAL A 109 8.76 19.37 -27.78
N LYS A 110 8.20 18.43 -28.58
CA LYS A 110 7.65 18.76 -29.90
C LYS A 110 6.44 19.69 -29.75
N GLU A 111 6.50 20.85 -30.38
CA GLU A 111 5.42 21.84 -30.37
C GLU A 111 4.17 21.29 -31.06
N GLY A 112 3.00 21.60 -30.48
CA GLY A 112 1.70 21.14 -31.03
C GLY A 112 1.38 19.67 -30.78
N GLU A 113 2.20 18.96 -30.01
CA GLU A 113 1.96 17.56 -29.67
C GLU A 113 0.93 17.41 -28.54
N ALA A 114 -0.25 16.87 -28.85
CA ALA A 114 -1.35 16.75 -27.90
C ALA A 114 -1.00 15.94 -26.64
N PHE A 115 -0.16 14.91 -26.78
CA PHE A 115 0.31 14.07 -25.67
C PHE A 115 1.14 14.85 -24.67
N LEU A 116 1.90 15.84 -25.13
CA LEU A 116 2.78 16.67 -24.31
C LEU A 116 2.24 18.10 -24.09
N GLU A 117 0.97 18.33 -24.35
CA GLU A 117 0.36 19.65 -24.16
C GLU A 117 0.52 20.15 -22.71
N GLY A 118 1.08 21.36 -22.56
CA GLY A 118 1.37 21.96 -21.27
C GLY A 118 2.63 21.43 -20.57
N VAL A 119 3.41 20.60 -21.26
CA VAL A 119 4.76 20.20 -20.83
C VAL A 119 5.78 21.07 -21.56
N SER A 120 6.78 21.57 -20.87
CA SER A 120 7.80 22.46 -21.46
C SER A 120 9.19 21.85 -21.42
N GLU A 121 10.05 22.33 -22.27
CA GLU A 121 11.49 22.11 -22.17
C GLU A 121 11.98 22.49 -20.76
N GLY A 122 12.93 21.71 -20.23
CA GLY A 122 13.40 21.83 -18.86
C GLY A 122 12.56 21.10 -17.81
N SER A 123 11.37 20.56 -18.17
CA SER A 123 10.57 19.71 -17.27
C SER A 123 11.40 18.53 -16.79
N GLN A 124 11.37 18.26 -15.47
CA GLN A 124 12.07 17.16 -14.86
C GLN A 124 11.33 15.85 -15.07
N VAL A 125 12.03 14.82 -15.51
CA VAL A 125 11.54 13.46 -15.68
C VAL A 125 12.43 12.46 -14.93
N TRP A 126 11.87 11.31 -14.57
CA TRP A 126 12.59 10.23 -13.90
C TRP A 126 12.96 9.12 -14.87
N MET A 127 14.27 8.87 -14.98
CA MET A 127 14.84 7.79 -15.78
C MET A 127 15.20 6.60 -14.89
N SER A 128 14.99 5.37 -15.39
CA SER A 128 15.35 4.14 -14.67
C SER A 128 15.52 2.98 -15.66
N HIS A 129 16.55 3.06 -16.51
CA HIS A 129 16.79 2.03 -17.53
C HIS A 129 18.27 1.90 -17.89
N SER A 130 18.66 0.71 -18.35
CA SER A 130 20.00 0.39 -18.86
C SER A 130 20.06 0.32 -20.38
N ASP A 131 18.93 0.02 -21.02
CA ASP A 131 18.78 -0.01 -22.46
C ASP A 131 18.10 1.29 -22.96
N THR A 132 18.46 1.75 -24.15
CA THR A 132 17.89 2.97 -24.76
C THR A 132 17.43 2.70 -26.19
N ILE A 133 16.45 3.46 -26.66
CA ILE A 133 15.94 3.39 -28.03
C ILE A 133 16.88 4.21 -28.93
N LYS A 134 17.71 3.50 -29.71
CA LYS A 134 18.71 4.12 -30.63
C LYS A 134 18.09 4.54 -31.94
N GLN A 135 17.18 3.72 -32.48
CA GLN A 135 16.48 4.01 -33.72
C GLN A 135 15.00 3.76 -33.55
N LEU A 136 14.21 4.73 -33.96
CA LEU A 136 12.73 4.60 -33.94
C LEU A 136 12.30 3.66 -35.08
N PRO A 137 11.15 2.95 -34.88
CA PRO A 137 10.53 2.17 -35.96
C PRO A 137 10.06 3.05 -37.12
N GLU A 138 9.87 2.46 -38.28
CA GLU A 138 9.29 3.16 -39.43
C GLU A 138 7.91 3.76 -39.11
N GLY A 139 7.70 5.00 -39.53
CA GLY A 139 6.48 5.75 -39.25
C GLY A 139 6.40 6.33 -37.82
N ALA A 140 7.41 6.16 -36.99
CA ALA A 140 7.45 6.80 -35.68
C ALA A 140 8.11 8.19 -35.76
N VAL A 141 7.60 9.09 -34.90
CA VAL A 141 8.06 10.47 -34.80
C VAL A 141 8.53 10.74 -33.37
N CYS A 142 9.77 11.21 -33.21
CA CYS A 142 10.25 11.67 -31.91
C CYS A 142 9.46 12.91 -31.46
N ILE A 143 8.99 12.88 -30.22
CA ILE A 143 8.20 13.96 -29.62
C ILE A 143 8.86 14.55 -28.36
N ALA A 144 9.83 13.86 -27.76
CA ALA A 144 10.59 14.34 -26.61
C ALA A 144 11.99 13.76 -26.60
N SER A 145 12.96 14.56 -26.16
CA SER A 145 14.35 14.14 -25.94
C SER A 145 14.84 14.67 -24.59
N THR A 146 15.87 14.02 -24.04
CA THR A 146 16.71 14.58 -22.98
C THR A 146 18.11 14.84 -23.52
N HIS A 147 19.00 15.38 -22.71
CA HIS A 147 20.39 15.58 -23.14
C HIS A 147 21.09 14.25 -23.53
N ASP A 148 20.76 13.17 -22.79
CA ASP A 148 21.43 11.88 -22.93
C ASP A 148 20.60 10.84 -23.72
N VAL A 149 19.28 11.07 -23.89
CA VAL A 149 18.34 10.19 -24.60
C VAL A 149 17.66 10.95 -25.72
N GLU A 150 18.09 10.67 -26.97
CA GLU A 150 17.52 11.29 -28.16
C GLU A 150 16.05 10.94 -28.36
N ASN A 151 15.67 9.67 -28.17
CA ASN A 151 14.31 9.16 -28.33
C ASN A 151 13.64 8.93 -26.96
N ALA A 152 13.57 9.97 -26.12
CA ALA A 152 12.94 9.88 -24.80
C ALA A 152 11.41 9.77 -24.88
N GLY A 153 10.80 10.20 -25.99
CA GLY A 153 9.37 10.03 -26.27
C GLY A 153 9.11 10.02 -27.77
N TYR A 154 8.18 9.16 -28.20
CA TYR A 154 7.79 9.08 -29.60
C TYR A 154 6.30 8.69 -29.72
N ARG A 155 5.73 8.95 -30.91
CA ARG A 155 4.41 8.44 -31.32
C ARG A 155 4.53 7.73 -32.67
N ILE A 156 3.59 6.87 -32.99
CA ILE A 156 3.50 6.19 -34.28
C ILE A 156 2.47 6.91 -35.15
N ASP A 157 2.86 7.36 -36.34
CA ASP A 157 1.97 8.07 -37.25
C ASP A 157 0.83 7.15 -37.73
N GLY A 158 -0.39 7.68 -37.73
CA GLY A 158 -1.59 6.93 -38.13
C GLY A 158 -2.13 5.98 -37.07
N GLU A 159 -1.56 5.95 -35.89
CA GLU A 159 -2.03 5.20 -34.73
C GLU A 159 -2.07 6.10 -33.49
N ASP A 160 -3.04 5.84 -32.60
CA ASP A 160 -3.06 6.47 -31.26
C ASP A 160 -2.11 5.71 -30.31
N THR A 161 -0.85 5.55 -30.73
CA THR A 161 0.21 4.84 -30.01
C THR A 161 1.31 5.80 -29.64
N TYR A 162 1.55 5.93 -28.34
CA TYR A 162 2.55 6.79 -27.73
C TYR A 162 3.51 5.97 -26.88
N ALA A 163 4.73 6.46 -26.74
CA ALA A 163 5.75 5.78 -25.97
C ALA A 163 6.72 6.78 -25.34
N ILE A 164 7.09 6.54 -24.09
CA ILE A 164 8.03 7.34 -23.33
C ILE A 164 9.02 6.45 -22.58
N GLN A 165 10.29 6.81 -22.64
CA GLN A 165 11.36 6.08 -21.98
C GLN A 165 11.41 6.35 -20.48
N PHE A 166 10.95 7.53 -20.04
CA PHE A 166 10.90 7.95 -18.64
C PHE A 166 9.62 7.52 -17.95
N HIS A 167 9.59 7.64 -16.63
CA HIS A 167 8.48 7.24 -15.77
C HIS A 167 7.60 8.43 -15.37
N PRO A 168 6.45 8.67 -16.01
CA PRO A 168 5.54 9.77 -15.69
C PRO A 168 4.84 9.56 -14.34
N GLU A 169 4.74 8.32 -13.88
CA GLU A 169 4.07 7.92 -12.66
C GLU A 169 4.87 8.25 -11.39
N VAL A 170 6.19 8.40 -11.52
CA VAL A 170 7.08 8.68 -10.38
C VAL A 170 6.95 10.14 -9.95
N TYR A 171 6.92 10.40 -8.66
CA TYR A 171 6.79 11.75 -8.07
C TYR A 171 7.81 12.76 -8.61
N HIS A 172 9.01 12.30 -8.96
CA HIS A 172 10.08 13.14 -9.50
C HIS A 172 9.86 13.59 -10.95
N SER A 173 8.88 13.05 -11.67
CA SER A 173 8.44 13.55 -12.97
C SER A 173 7.41 14.65 -12.75
N THR A 174 7.85 15.91 -12.82
CA THR A 174 7.04 17.08 -12.41
C THR A 174 5.74 17.21 -13.19
N ASP A 175 5.76 16.96 -14.49
CA ASP A 175 4.59 17.02 -15.37
C ASP A 175 4.00 15.64 -15.68
N GLY A 176 4.43 14.60 -14.96
CA GLY A 176 4.01 13.22 -15.23
C GLY A 176 2.50 13.00 -15.18
N LYS A 177 1.82 13.62 -14.19
CA LYS A 177 0.35 13.60 -14.10
C LYS A 177 -0.31 14.25 -15.31
N LYS A 178 0.23 15.37 -15.80
CA LYS A 178 -0.27 16.09 -16.98
C LYS A 178 -0.14 15.23 -18.24
N ILE A 179 0.98 14.55 -18.42
CA ILE A 179 1.20 13.63 -19.57
C ILE A 179 0.16 12.50 -19.55
N LEU A 180 -0.06 11.86 -18.40
CA LEU A 180 -1.07 10.82 -18.26
C LEU A 180 -2.49 11.35 -18.47
N GLU A 181 -2.82 12.55 -18.00
CA GLU A 181 -4.10 13.21 -18.24
C GLU A 181 -4.32 13.48 -19.72
N ASN A 182 -3.32 14.00 -20.43
CA ASN A 182 -3.42 14.24 -21.87
C ASN A 182 -3.68 12.94 -22.63
N PHE A 183 -2.96 11.87 -22.31
CA PHE A 183 -3.18 10.56 -22.95
C PHE A 183 -4.57 10.01 -22.64
N LEU A 184 -4.95 9.92 -21.38
CA LEU A 184 -6.16 9.23 -20.97
C LEU A 184 -7.43 10.03 -21.24
N VAL A 185 -7.42 11.33 -20.95
CA VAL A 185 -8.62 12.16 -21.02
C VAL A 185 -8.77 12.79 -22.39
N LYS A 186 -7.70 13.44 -22.92
CA LYS A 186 -7.80 14.17 -24.19
C LYS A 186 -7.72 13.25 -25.41
N ILE A 187 -6.78 12.31 -25.43
CA ILE A 187 -6.55 11.42 -26.57
C ILE A 187 -7.50 10.22 -26.52
N ALA A 188 -7.50 9.45 -25.42
CA ALA A 188 -8.30 8.25 -25.31
C ALA A 188 -9.78 8.53 -24.96
N GLY A 189 -10.14 9.75 -24.54
CA GLY A 189 -11.50 10.13 -24.19
C GLY A 189 -12.08 9.29 -23.04
N VAL A 190 -11.24 8.89 -22.07
CA VAL A 190 -11.68 8.10 -20.92
C VAL A 190 -12.43 9.00 -19.94
N ALA A 191 -13.61 8.56 -19.51
CA ALA A 191 -14.44 9.32 -18.58
C ALA A 191 -13.87 9.27 -17.15
N GLN A 192 -13.85 10.42 -16.46
CA GLN A 192 -13.38 10.59 -15.08
C GLN A 192 -14.53 10.33 -14.09
N THR A 193 -15.03 9.09 -14.05
CA THR A 193 -16.21 8.69 -13.26
C THR A 193 -15.90 7.86 -12.01
N TRP A 194 -14.63 7.54 -11.79
CA TRP A 194 -14.19 6.80 -10.62
C TRP A 194 -14.06 7.73 -9.41
N THR A 195 -15.19 7.97 -8.75
CA THR A 195 -15.26 8.81 -7.55
C THR A 195 -15.58 7.95 -6.31
N PRO A 196 -15.20 8.39 -5.09
CA PRO A 196 -15.54 7.68 -3.86
C PRO A 196 -17.03 7.41 -3.72
N ASP A 197 -17.89 8.37 -4.02
CA ASP A 197 -19.34 8.23 -3.90
C ASP A 197 -19.89 7.21 -4.90
N ALA A 198 -19.49 7.28 -6.18
CA ALA A 198 -19.89 6.31 -7.19
C ALA A 198 -19.42 4.89 -6.83
N PHE A 199 -18.24 4.75 -6.23
CA PHE A 199 -17.75 3.48 -5.73
C PHE A 199 -18.62 2.96 -4.59
N VAL A 200 -18.96 3.80 -3.60
CA VAL A 200 -19.82 3.40 -2.47
C VAL A 200 -21.16 2.89 -2.97
N ASP A 201 -21.85 3.65 -3.83
CA ASP A 201 -23.18 3.29 -4.33
C ASP A 201 -23.13 1.97 -5.09
N THR A 202 -22.17 1.82 -6.00
CA THR A 202 -22.03 0.59 -6.80
C THR A 202 -21.69 -0.60 -5.91
N THR A 203 -20.71 -0.46 -5.02
CA THR A 203 -20.26 -1.56 -4.16
C THR A 203 -21.35 -1.99 -3.19
N VAL A 204 -22.10 -1.05 -2.59
CA VAL A 204 -23.23 -1.37 -1.73
C VAL A 204 -24.31 -2.15 -2.48
N ALA A 205 -24.64 -1.76 -3.74
CA ALA A 205 -25.59 -2.49 -4.56
C ALA A 205 -25.10 -3.90 -4.90
N GLU A 206 -23.85 -4.05 -5.30
CA GLU A 206 -23.21 -5.36 -5.59
C GLU A 206 -23.18 -6.27 -4.35
N LEU A 207 -22.79 -5.74 -3.19
CA LEU A 207 -22.77 -6.48 -1.93
C LEU A 207 -24.16 -6.94 -1.53
N LYS A 208 -25.16 -6.07 -1.66
CA LYS A 208 -26.57 -6.42 -1.37
C LYS A 208 -27.07 -7.52 -2.30
N ALA A 209 -26.75 -7.45 -3.59
CA ALA A 209 -27.13 -8.48 -4.55
C ALA A 209 -26.42 -9.82 -4.30
N LYS A 210 -25.12 -9.78 -3.93
CA LYS A 210 -24.29 -10.97 -3.70
C LYS A 210 -24.63 -11.68 -2.40
N VAL A 211 -24.79 -10.93 -1.31
CA VAL A 211 -24.98 -11.47 0.05
C VAL A 211 -26.46 -11.72 0.34
N GLY A 212 -27.36 -10.87 -0.14
CA GLY A 212 -28.79 -10.96 0.11
C GLY A 212 -29.12 -10.86 1.60
N GLU A 213 -29.90 -11.83 2.11
CA GLU A 213 -30.30 -11.93 3.51
C GLU A 213 -29.33 -12.75 4.38
N ASP A 214 -28.22 -13.21 3.82
CA ASP A 214 -27.23 -14.01 4.54
C ASP A 214 -26.48 -13.17 5.58
N ARG A 215 -25.89 -13.85 6.57
CA ARG A 215 -25.05 -13.21 7.57
C ARG A 215 -23.59 -13.23 7.18
N VAL A 216 -22.94 -12.09 7.44
CA VAL A 216 -21.50 -11.89 7.23
C VAL A 216 -20.81 -11.75 8.58
N ILE A 217 -19.70 -12.44 8.77
CA ILE A 217 -18.80 -12.25 9.89
C ILE A 217 -17.59 -11.47 9.40
N LEU A 218 -17.15 -10.46 10.14
CA LEU A 218 -15.99 -9.66 9.83
C LEU A 218 -15.08 -9.51 11.05
N GLY A 219 -13.82 -9.87 10.93
CA GLY A 219 -12.79 -9.53 11.91
C GLY A 219 -12.40 -8.06 11.80
N LEU A 220 -12.54 -7.32 12.89
CA LEU A 220 -12.06 -5.94 12.99
C LEU A 220 -10.66 -5.91 13.60
N SER A 221 -9.76 -5.16 13.00
CA SER A 221 -8.40 -4.95 13.52
C SER A 221 -8.22 -3.60 14.23
N GLY A 222 -9.25 -2.74 14.26
CA GLY A 222 -9.12 -1.36 14.68
C GLY A 222 -8.48 -0.45 13.63
N GLY A 223 -8.05 -1.02 12.50
CA GLY A 223 -7.44 -0.29 11.38
C GLY A 223 -8.46 0.32 10.42
N VAL A 224 -7.97 1.21 9.56
CA VAL A 224 -8.80 1.93 8.58
C VAL A 224 -9.51 0.97 7.63
N ASP A 225 -8.81 -0.02 7.06
CA ASP A 225 -9.35 -0.89 6.03
C ASP A 225 -10.51 -1.75 6.55
N SER A 226 -10.31 -2.43 7.69
CA SER A 226 -11.37 -3.23 8.30
C SER A 226 -12.59 -2.39 8.70
N THR A 227 -12.37 -1.13 9.11
CA THR A 227 -13.46 -0.21 9.46
C THR A 227 -14.25 0.25 8.24
N VAL A 228 -13.55 0.60 7.13
CA VAL A 228 -14.20 0.99 5.88
C VAL A 228 -14.96 -0.20 5.28
N ALA A 229 -14.38 -1.41 5.30
CA ALA A 229 -15.06 -2.64 4.88
C ALA A 229 -16.33 -2.91 5.70
N ALA A 230 -16.24 -2.77 7.04
CA ALA A 230 -17.41 -2.91 7.94
C ALA A 230 -18.50 -1.90 7.59
N THR A 231 -18.14 -0.65 7.33
CA THR A 231 -19.09 0.41 7.02
C THR A 231 -19.81 0.16 5.67
N LEU A 232 -19.10 -0.29 4.64
CA LEU A 232 -19.70 -0.68 3.35
C LEU A 232 -20.65 -1.86 3.50
N LEU A 233 -20.22 -2.92 4.20
CA LEU A 233 -21.06 -4.08 4.48
C LEU A 233 -22.29 -3.69 5.32
N HIS A 234 -22.11 -2.86 6.34
CA HIS A 234 -23.23 -2.38 7.15
C HIS A 234 -24.26 -1.58 6.35
N LYS A 235 -23.79 -0.71 5.42
CA LYS A 235 -24.68 -0.01 4.49
C LYS A 235 -25.45 -0.98 3.57
N ALA A 236 -24.83 -2.09 3.18
CA ALA A 236 -25.43 -3.07 2.27
C ALA A 236 -26.44 -4.01 2.96
N ILE A 237 -26.08 -4.57 4.12
CA ILE A 237 -26.80 -5.67 4.78
C ILE A 237 -27.24 -5.36 6.22
N GLY A 238 -26.94 -4.17 6.75
CA GLY A 238 -27.38 -3.71 8.06
C GLY A 238 -27.01 -4.67 9.19
N LYS A 239 -28.01 -5.11 9.94
CA LYS A 239 -27.85 -5.97 11.13
C LYS A 239 -27.35 -7.39 10.82
N ASN A 240 -27.31 -7.81 9.57
CA ASN A 240 -26.76 -9.10 9.17
C ASN A 240 -25.23 -9.11 9.14
N LEU A 241 -24.57 -7.97 9.37
CA LEU A 241 -23.16 -7.89 9.63
C LEU A 241 -22.86 -8.12 11.12
N TYR A 242 -22.01 -9.09 11.41
CA TYR A 242 -21.48 -9.41 12.73
C TYR A 242 -19.97 -9.17 12.76
N CYS A 243 -19.55 -8.18 13.51
CA CYS A 243 -18.14 -7.83 13.66
C CYS A 243 -17.55 -8.42 14.93
N ILE A 244 -16.33 -8.94 14.86
CA ILE A 244 -15.59 -9.47 15.99
C ILE A 244 -14.30 -8.67 16.13
N PHE A 245 -14.11 -8.04 17.30
CA PHE A 245 -12.87 -7.33 17.63
C PHE A 245 -12.18 -8.02 18.80
N VAL A 246 -10.96 -8.52 18.54
CA VAL A 246 -10.19 -9.31 19.51
C VAL A 246 -9.16 -8.46 20.22
N ASN A 247 -9.20 -8.45 21.56
CA ASN A 247 -8.09 -8.01 22.37
C ASN A 247 -7.05 -9.15 22.48
N ASN A 248 -5.95 -9.02 21.81
CA ASN A 248 -4.85 -9.97 21.87
C ASN A 248 -3.83 -9.66 23.00
N GLY A 249 -4.10 -8.66 23.85
CA GLY A 249 -3.17 -8.20 24.89
C GLY A 249 -1.96 -7.42 24.36
N LEU A 250 -1.85 -7.25 23.05
CA LEU A 250 -0.71 -6.60 22.37
C LEU A 250 -1.11 -5.30 21.67
N LEU A 251 -2.33 -4.83 21.92
CA LEU A 251 -2.83 -3.54 21.43
C LEU A 251 -2.17 -2.39 22.21
N ARG A 252 -2.28 -1.18 21.67
CA ARG A 252 -1.86 0.05 22.38
C ARG A 252 -2.66 0.25 23.66
N LYS A 253 -2.13 1.04 24.57
CA LYS A 253 -2.80 1.37 25.83
C LYS A 253 -4.22 1.87 25.60
N ASN A 254 -5.21 1.25 26.24
CA ASN A 254 -6.63 1.57 26.16
C ASN A 254 -7.29 1.42 24.77
N GLU A 255 -6.56 0.91 23.77
CA GLU A 255 -7.05 0.84 22.39
C GLU A 255 -8.29 -0.04 22.28
N PHE A 256 -8.35 -1.18 22.96
CA PHE A 256 -9.49 -2.08 22.90
C PHE A 256 -10.81 -1.37 23.29
N SER A 257 -10.83 -0.70 24.44
CA SER A 257 -12.03 0.01 24.89
C SER A 257 -12.37 1.23 24.05
N GLN A 258 -11.36 1.96 23.57
CA GLN A 258 -11.56 3.14 22.72
C GLN A 258 -12.16 2.75 21.36
N VAL A 259 -11.63 1.69 20.74
CA VAL A 259 -12.11 1.20 19.44
C VAL A 259 -13.53 0.63 19.55
N LEU A 260 -13.84 -0.15 20.58
CA LEU A 260 -15.21 -0.64 20.80
C LEU A 260 -16.22 0.50 20.94
N LYS A 261 -15.91 1.50 21.77
CA LYS A 261 -16.77 2.67 21.94
C LYS A 261 -16.98 3.44 20.62
N GLN A 262 -15.93 3.53 19.79
CA GLN A 262 -16.03 4.17 18.50
C GLN A 262 -16.96 3.40 17.55
N TYR A 263 -16.86 2.07 17.51
CA TYR A 263 -17.73 1.22 16.68
C TYR A 263 -19.18 1.21 17.13
N GLU A 264 -19.43 1.27 18.44
CA GLU A 264 -20.80 1.46 19.00
C GLU A 264 -21.41 2.76 18.48
N GLY A 265 -20.64 3.87 18.48
CA GLY A 265 -21.07 5.16 17.94
C GLY A 265 -21.39 5.15 16.44
N MET A 266 -20.86 4.17 15.69
CA MET A 266 -21.12 3.96 14.26
C MET A 266 -22.34 3.06 13.99
N GLY A 267 -22.99 2.51 15.04
CA GLY A 267 -24.11 1.59 14.91
C GLY A 267 -23.75 0.19 14.40
N LEU A 268 -22.48 -0.17 14.42
CA LEU A 268 -22.01 -1.50 14.04
C LEU A 268 -22.33 -2.52 15.13
N ASN A 269 -22.76 -3.72 14.71
CA ASN A 269 -22.92 -4.86 15.61
C ASN A 269 -21.55 -5.50 15.88
N VAL A 270 -20.87 -5.07 16.95
CA VAL A 270 -19.50 -5.49 17.26
C VAL A 270 -19.47 -6.25 18.59
N LYS A 271 -18.89 -7.45 18.56
CA LYS A 271 -18.54 -8.23 19.74
C LYS A 271 -17.06 -8.03 20.06
N GLY A 272 -16.75 -7.44 21.21
CA GLY A 272 -15.41 -7.41 21.78
C GLY A 272 -15.08 -8.73 22.47
N VAL A 273 -13.94 -9.32 22.16
CA VAL A 273 -13.48 -10.59 22.75
C VAL A 273 -12.12 -10.35 23.40
N ASP A 274 -12.04 -10.50 24.72
CA ASP A 274 -10.74 -10.46 25.41
C ASP A 274 -10.12 -11.87 25.42
N ALA A 275 -9.07 -12.03 24.61
CA ALA A 275 -8.29 -13.26 24.50
C ALA A 275 -6.82 -13.03 24.94
N SER A 276 -6.53 -11.92 25.64
CA SER A 276 -5.17 -11.49 25.99
C SER A 276 -4.34 -12.59 26.66
N ALA A 277 -4.93 -13.32 27.63
CA ALA A 277 -4.23 -14.42 28.29
C ALA A 277 -3.77 -15.51 27.29
N ARG A 278 -4.65 -15.90 26.35
CA ARG A 278 -4.33 -16.94 25.35
C ARG A 278 -3.17 -16.54 24.44
N PHE A 279 -3.13 -15.29 24.00
CA PHE A 279 -2.04 -14.81 23.15
C PHE A 279 -0.73 -14.72 23.92
N LEU A 280 -0.75 -14.25 25.16
CA LEU A 280 0.43 -14.20 26.02
C LEU A 280 0.97 -15.61 26.33
N ASP A 281 0.08 -16.58 26.57
CA ASP A 281 0.47 -17.98 26.79
C ASP A 281 1.11 -18.59 25.53
N ALA A 282 0.55 -18.30 24.34
CA ALA A 282 1.10 -18.76 23.08
C ALA A 282 2.47 -18.15 22.74
N LEU A 283 2.81 -17.00 23.33
CA LEU A 283 4.07 -16.28 23.15
C LEU A 283 5.07 -16.53 24.26
N ALA A 284 4.73 -17.34 25.28
CA ALA A 284 5.60 -17.57 26.42
C ALA A 284 6.92 -18.22 25.99
N GLY A 285 8.03 -17.52 26.23
CA GLY A 285 9.39 -17.97 25.89
C GLY A 285 9.78 -17.81 24.42
N GLU A 286 8.89 -17.30 23.57
CA GLU A 286 9.18 -17.08 22.15
C GLU A 286 9.91 -15.75 21.95
N SER A 287 11.07 -15.81 21.27
CA SER A 287 11.90 -14.64 20.97
C SER A 287 12.16 -14.44 19.48
N ASP A 288 11.94 -15.46 18.64
CA ASP A 288 12.09 -15.36 17.20
C ASP A 288 10.91 -14.62 16.57
N PRO A 289 11.12 -13.58 15.74
CA PRO A 289 10.06 -12.79 15.16
C PRO A 289 9.06 -13.56 14.31
N GLU A 290 9.51 -14.54 13.52
CA GLU A 290 8.63 -15.33 12.68
C GLU A 290 7.80 -16.31 13.50
N THR A 291 8.37 -16.89 14.55
CA THR A 291 7.64 -17.75 15.50
C THR A 291 6.58 -16.97 16.24
N LYS A 292 6.88 -15.75 16.71
CA LYS A 292 5.90 -14.82 17.30
C LYS A 292 4.73 -14.55 16.35
N ARG A 293 5.02 -14.22 15.09
CA ARG A 293 3.99 -13.94 14.08
C ARG A 293 3.09 -15.14 13.84
N LYS A 294 3.67 -16.34 13.72
CA LYS A 294 2.91 -17.59 13.53
C LYS A 294 2.04 -17.92 14.75
N ALA A 295 2.58 -17.79 15.96
CA ALA A 295 1.85 -18.04 17.21
C ALA A 295 0.64 -17.10 17.32
N ILE A 296 0.83 -15.79 17.04
CA ILE A 296 -0.24 -14.80 17.05
C ILE A 296 -1.28 -15.11 15.97
N GLY A 297 -0.85 -15.42 14.75
CA GLY A 297 -1.76 -15.76 13.65
C GLY A 297 -2.62 -16.97 13.97
N ASN A 298 -2.03 -18.06 14.49
CA ASN A 298 -2.74 -19.26 14.88
C ASN A 298 -3.75 -18.99 16.02
N ALA A 299 -3.33 -18.29 17.07
CA ALA A 299 -4.21 -17.93 18.17
C ALA A 299 -5.38 -17.06 17.69
N PHE A 300 -5.13 -16.14 16.76
CA PHE A 300 -6.18 -15.29 16.18
C PHE A 300 -7.21 -16.12 15.41
N ILE A 301 -6.75 -17.04 14.53
CA ILE A 301 -7.64 -17.93 13.76
C ILE A 301 -8.52 -18.76 14.69
N GLU A 302 -7.94 -19.34 15.75
CA GLU A 302 -8.69 -20.19 16.68
C GLU A 302 -9.73 -19.38 17.50
N VAL A 303 -9.37 -18.19 17.97
CA VAL A 303 -10.33 -17.31 18.68
C VAL A 303 -11.45 -16.89 17.74
N PHE A 304 -11.09 -16.49 16.51
CA PHE A 304 -12.05 -16.07 15.52
C PHE A 304 -12.99 -17.20 15.09
N ASP A 305 -12.47 -18.40 14.87
CA ASP A 305 -13.26 -19.60 14.54
C ASP A 305 -14.26 -19.94 15.64
N ASN A 306 -13.82 -19.96 16.90
CA ASN A 306 -14.69 -20.20 18.04
C ASN A 306 -15.82 -19.17 18.13
N GLU A 307 -15.53 -17.90 17.96
CA GLU A 307 -16.52 -16.83 17.98
C GLU A 307 -17.46 -16.87 16.77
N SER A 308 -16.93 -17.22 15.61
CA SER A 308 -17.71 -17.32 14.36
C SER A 308 -18.80 -18.39 14.44
N LYS A 309 -18.53 -19.51 15.11
CA LYS A 309 -19.48 -20.62 15.33
C LYS A 309 -20.69 -20.21 16.19
N LEU A 310 -20.56 -19.15 16.98
CA LEU A 310 -21.68 -18.59 17.77
C LEU A 310 -22.66 -17.78 16.91
N VAL A 311 -22.26 -17.38 15.70
CA VAL A 311 -23.12 -16.66 14.78
C VAL A 311 -23.87 -17.67 13.90
N THR A 312 -25.11 -17.96 14.29
CA THR A 312 -25.94 -18.93 13.57
C THR A 312 -26.18 -18.48 12.12
N ASN A 313 -26.13 -19.42 11.16
CA ASN A 313 -26.39 -19.18 9.73
C ASN A 313 -25.46 -18.15 9.06
N ALA A 314 -24.25 -17.97 9.56
CA ALA A 314 -23.24 -17.20 8.86
C ALA A 314 -22.75 -18.00 7.64
N LYS A 315 -22.75 -17.37 6.46
CA LYS A 315 -22.28 -17.98 5.21
C LYS A 315 -21.08 -17.26 4.62
N TRP A 316 -20.81 -16.03 5.06
CA TRP A 316 -19.78 -15.17 4.48
C TRP A 316 -18.78 -14.69 5.52
N LEU A 317 -17.51 -14.65 5.10
CA LEU A 317 -16.43 -13.96 5.79
C LEU A 317 -16.10 -12.69 5.04
N GLY A 318 -16.26 -11.55 5.71
CA GLY A 318 -15.79 -10.25 5.22
C GLY A 318 -14.30 -10.10 5.45
N GLN A 319 -13.59 -9.62 4.44
CA GLN A 319 -12.16 -9.30 4.54
C GLN A 319 -11.88 -7.89 4.02
N GLY A 320 -10.95 -7.21 4.67
CA GLY A 320 -10.49 -5.87 4.31
C GLY A 320 -9.32 -5.89 3.30
N THR A 321 -9.22 -6.91 2.46
CA THR A 321 -8.22 -7.02 1.39
C THR A 321 -8.29 -5.81 0.47
N ILE A 322 -7.16 -5.20 0.17
CA ILE A 322 -7.03 -4.05 -0.73
C ILE A 322 -6.31 -4.44 -2.04
N TYR A 323 -6.35 -3.57 -3.05
CA TYR A 323 -5.85 -3.90 -4.38
C TYR A 323 -4.36 -4.25 -4.43
N PRO A 324 -3.45 -3.60 -3.70
CA PRO A 324 -2.05 -4.02 -3.61
C PRO A 324 -1.87 -5.47 -3.15
N ASP A 325 -2.67 -5.94 -2.18
CA ASP A 325 -2.60 -7.32 -1.69
C ASP A 325 -2.97 -8.33 -2.81
N VAL A 326 -3.95 -7.96 -3.64
CA VAL A 326 -4.40 -8.79 -4.78
C VAL A 326 -3.31 -8.86 -5.85
N ILE A 327 -2.69 -7.72 -6.20
CA ILE A 327 -1.66 -7.67 -7.25
C ILE A 327 -0.44 -8.50 -6.83
N GLU A 328 0.02 -8.34 -5.60
CA GLU A 328 1.16 -9.08 -5.06
C GLU A 328 0.92 -10.60 -5.03
N SER A 329 -0.33 -11.04 -4.79
CA SER A 329 -0.70 -12.46 -4.80
C SER A 329 -0.69 -13.09 -6.20
N VAL A 330 -0.80 -12.28 -7.26
CA VAL A 330 -0.92 -12.75 -8.67
C VAL A 330 0.35 -12.47 -9.47
N SER A 331 1.41 -11.91 -8.87
CA SER A 331 2.66 -11.57 -9.54
C SER A 331 3.24 -12.78 -10.29
N ALA A 332 3.46 -12.63 -11.60
CA ALA A 332 3.93 -13.69 -12.49
C ALA A 332 5.41 -14.05 -12.28
N THR A 333 6.15 -13.23 -11.55
CA THR A 333 7.63 -13.35 -11.44
C THR A 333 8.11 -14.09 -10.20
N GLY A 334 7.19 -14.51 -9.28
CA GLY A 334 7.59 -15.27 -8.08
C GLY A 334 8.64 -14.54 -7.22
N GLY A 335 8.64 -13.20 -7.25
CA GLY A 335 9.62 -12.39 -6.53
C GLY A 335 9.55 -12.58 -5.01
N PRO A 336 10.57 -12.16 -4.26
CA PRO A 336 10.65 -12.32 -2.80
C PRO A 336 9.47 -11.70 -2.04
N SER A 337 8.65 -10.85 -2.66
CA SER A 337 7.41 -10.32 -2.09
C SER A 337 6.33 -11.38 -1.89
N ALA A 338 6.32 -12.48 -2.65
CA ALA A 338 5.40 -13.59 -2.46
C ALA A 338 5.60 -14.33 -1.12
N THR A 339 6.78 -14.20 -0.51
CA THR A 339 7.13 -14.84 0.77
C THR A 339 6.88 -13.95 2.00
N ILE A 340 6.67 -12.64 1.80
CA ILE A 340 6.63 -11.64 2.90
C ILE A 340 5.22 -11.46 3.49
N LYS A 341 4.14 -11.83 2.78
CA LYS A 341 2.76 -11.58 3.24
C LYS A 341 1.93 -12.85 3.47
N SER A 342 2.41 -13.73 4.34
CA SER A 342 1.58 -14.80 4.93
C SER A 342 0.45 -14.27 5.85
N HIS A 343 0.37 -12.94 6.06
CA HIS A 343 -0.50 -12.33 7.06
C HIS A 343 -1.86 -11.84 6.55
N HIS A 344 -2.07 -11.75 5.24
CA HIS A 344 -3.32 -11.25 4.67
C HIS A 344 -4.24 -12.32 4.10
N ASN A 345 -4.01 -13.60 4.41
CA ASN A 345 -4.89 -14.73 4.06
C ASN A 345 -5.38 -14.76 2.58
N VAL A 346 -4.54 -14.26 1.67
CA VAL A 346 -4.86 -14.23 0.22
C VAL A 346 -4.80 -15.63 -0.39
N GLY A 347 -4.34 -16.64 0.37
CA GLY A 347 -4.22 -18.05 -0.03
C GLY A 347 -5.45 -18.92 0.26
N GLY A 348 -6.52 -18.36 0.81
CA GLY A 348 -7.73 -19.09 1.17
C GLY A 348 -7.93 -19.28 2.68
N LEU A 349 -9.17 -19.58 3.06
CA LEU A 349 -9.53 -19.92 4.44
C LEU A 349 -8.96 -21.27 4.82
N PRO A 350 -8.65 -21.52 6.11
CA PRO A 350 -8.37 -22.86 6.58
C PRO A 350 -9.51 -23.84 6.20
N ASP A 351 -9.18 -25.06 5.86
CA ASP A 351 -10.11 -26.07 5.34
C ASP A 351 -11.34 -26.32 6.24
N PHE A 352 -11.25 -25.99 7.52
CA PHE A 352 -12.36 -26.12 8.49
C PHE A 352 -13.36 -24.94 8.43
N MET A 353 -13.00 -23.81 7.84
CA MET A 353 -13.90 -22.65 7.68
C MET A 353 -14.66 -22.73 6.34
N LYS A 354 -15.88 -23.23 6.38
CA LYS A 354 -16.75 -23.34 5.19
C LYS A 354 -17.49 -22.04 4.83
N LEU A 355 -16.84 -20.88 4.99
CA LEU A 355 -17.44 -19.59 4.67
C LEU A 355 -16.98 -19.12 3.28
N GLN A 356 -17.88 -18.47 2.54
CA GLN A 356 -17.52 -17.77 1.31
C GLN A 356 -16.88 -16.42 1.65
N VAL A 357 -15.98 -15.93 0.82
CA VAL A 357 -15.28 -14.67 1.07
C VAL A 357 -15.95 -13.51 0.33
N VAL A 358 -16.10 -12.39 1.04
CA VAL A 358 -16.53 -11.10 0.48
C VAL A 358 -15.55 -10.01 0.84
N GLU A 359 -15.01 -9.32 -0.18
CA GLU A 359 -13.91 -8.36 -0.09
C GLU A 359 -14.32 -7.00 -0.67
N PRO A 360 -14.95 -6.13 0.11
CA PRO A 360 -15.48 -4.87 -0.39
C PRO A 360 -14.43 -3.91 -0.94
N LEU A 361 -13.18 -4.02 -0.49
CA LEU A 361 -12.10 -3.08 -0.82
C LEU A 361 -11.10 -3.61 -1.85
N ARG A 362 -11.36 -4.82 -2.41
CA ARG A 362 -10.44 -5.54 -3.28
C ARG A 362 -9.90 -4.72 -4.45
N MET A 363 -10.65 -3.73 -4.90
CA MET A 363 -10.31 -2.89 -6.06
C MET A 363 -9.72 -1.52 -5.68
N LEU A 364 -9.51 -1.24 -4.39
CA LEU A 364 -9.06 0.07 -3.91
C LEU A 364 -7.59 0.06 -3.47
N PHE A 365 -6.89 1.13 -3.81
CA PHE A 365 -5.62 1.47 -3.16
C PHE A 365 -5.86 2.06 -1.76
N LYS A 366 -4.82 2.10 -0.94
CA LYS A 366 -4.91 2.56 0.45
C LYS A 366 -5.43 3.99 0.62
N ASP A 367 -5.01 4.88 -0.25
CA ASP A 367 -5.48 6.27 -0.29
C ASP A 367 -6.94 6.37 -0.74
N GLU A 368 -7.37 5.52 -1.69
CA GLU A 368 -8.77 5.43 -2.10
C GLU A 368 -9.66 4.91 -0.97
N VAL A 369 -9.19 3.93 -0.19
CA VAL A 369 -9.92 3.45 1.01
C VAL A 369 -10.21 4.60 1.97
N ARG A 370 -9.21 5.47 2.23
CA ARG A 370 -9.41 6.65 3.08
C ARG A 370 -10.40 7.65 2.48
N ARG A 371 -10.33 7.90 1.17
CA ARG A 371 -11.28 8.78 0.46
C ARG A 371 -12.71 8.23 0.51
N VAL A 372 -12.88 6.93 0.29
CA VAL A 372 -14.17 6.23 0.41
C VAL A 372 -14.69 6.28 1.85
N GLY A 373 -13.82 6.08 2.85
CA GLY A 373 -14.19 6.25 4.25
C GLY A 373 -14.68 7.66 4.57
N ALA A 374 -13.99 8.69 4.04
CA ALA A 374 -14.37 10.08 4.22
C ALA A 374 -15.74 10.40 3.58
N SER A 375 -16.02 9.90 2.38
CA SER A 375 -17.32 10.08 1.72
C SER A 375 -18.46 9.39 2.45
N MET A 376 -18.16 8.35 3.22
CA MET A 376 -19.14 7.70 4.11
C MET A 376 -19.31 8.38 5.49
N GLY A 377 -18.59 9.47 5.75
CA GLY A 377 -18.68 10.24 7.00
C GLY A 377 -17.82 9.70 8.15
N LEU A 378 -16.83 8.87 7.87
CA LEU A 378 -15.87 8.43 8.89
C LEU A 378 -15.00 9.61 9.35
N SER A 379 -14.70 9.66 10.64
CA SER A 379 -13.95 10.79 11.21
C SER A 379 -12.51 10.87 10.70
N PRO A 380 -11.95 12.07 10.55
CA PRO A 380 -10.54 12.26 10.18
C PRO A 380 -9.58 11.53 11.14
N GLU A 381 -9.89 11.49 12.42
CA GLU A 381 -9.09 10.78 13.44
C GLU A 381 -8.99 9.28 13.16
N LEU A 382 -10.07 8.65 12.71
CA LEU A 382 -10.11 7.25 12.34
C LEU A 382 -9.32 7.02 11.05
N LEU A 383 -9.58 7.83 10.03
CA LEU A 383 -8.95 7.69 8.72
C LEU A 383 -7.47 8.08 8.73
N GLY A 384 -7.05 8.99 9.62
CA GLY A 384 -5.68 9.44 9.81
C GLY A 384 -4.83 8.55 10.73
N ARG A 385 -5.36 7.42 11.23
CA ARG A 385 -4.57 6.51 12.07
C ARG A 385 -3.31 6.04 11.36
N HIS A 386 -2.19 6.09 12.10
CA HIS A 386 -0.95 5.49 11.64
C HIS A 386 -1.12 3.98 11.43
N PRO A 387 -0.44 3.39 10.46
CA PRO A 387 -0.36 1.94 10.34
C PRO A 387 0.10 1.32 11.66
N PHE A 388 -0.57 0.23 12.05
CA PHE A 388 -0.18 -0.55 13.21
C PHE A 388 -0.09 -2.02 12.78
N PRO A 389 1.01 -2.72 13.12
CA PRO A 389 1.23 -4.07 12.61
C PRO A 389 0.22 -5.07 13.18
N GLY A 390 -0.13 -6.08 12.40
CA GLY A 390 -1.07 -7.15 12.82
C GLY A 390 -0.66 -7.86 14.11
N PRO A 391 0.63 -8.20 14.32
CA PRO A 391 1.12 -8.76 15.58
C PRO A 391 1.10 -7.78 16.77
N GLY A 392 0.72 -6.54 16.56
CA GLY A 392 0.67 -5.52 17.61
C GLY A 392 2.05 -5.19 18.17
N LEU A 393 2.09 -4.95 19.48
CA LEU A 393 3.33 -4.62 20.19
C LEU A 393 4.32 -5.79 20.28
N ALA A 394 3.94 -7.03 19.92
CA ALA A 394 4.83 -8.19 19.99
C ALA A 394 6.10 -8.01 19.17
N ILE A 395 6.01 -7.42 17.97
CA ILE A 395 7.18 -7.17 17.09
C ILE A 395 7.90 -5.84 17.40
N ARG A 396 7.49 -5.20 18.48
CA ARG A 396 8.13 -4.00 19.06
C ARG A 396 8.78 -4.28 20.42
N ILE A 397 8.65 -5.52 20.92
CA ILE A 397 9.36 -6.04 22.08
C ILE A 397 10.41 -7.02 21.56
N LEU A 398 11.66 -6.59 21.46
CA LEU A 398 12.75 -7.44 21.00
C LEU A 398 13.07 -8.51 22.07
N GLY A 399 13.08 -9.77 21.62
CA GLY A 399 13.22 -10.94 22.51
C GLY A 399 11.88 -11.47 23.03
N ASP A 400 11.89 -12.15 24.15
CA ASP A 400 10.71 -12.78 24.77
C ASP A 400 9.66 -11.76 25.24
N ILE A 401 8.41 -12.19 25.22
CA ILE A 401 7.27 -11.33 25.58
C ILE A 401 6.76 -11.70 26.98
N THR A 402 6.61 -10.69 27.81
CA THR A 402 6.00 -10.83 29.14
C THR A 402 4.96 -9.74 29.38
N PRO A 403 3.96 -9.96 30.24
CA PRO A 403 2.97 -8.95 30.61
C PRO A 403 3.60 -7.64 31.08
N GLU A 404 4.73 -7.71 31.81
CA GLU A 404 5.45 -6.53 32.27
C GLU A 404 6.03 -5.73 31.11
N LYS A 405 6.70 -6.40 30.15
CA LYS A 405 7.28 -5.76 28.98
C LYS A 405 6.22 -5.12 28.10
N VAL A 406 5.08 -5.79 27.93
CA VAL A 406 3.93 -5.22 27.22
C VAL A 406 3.42 -3.96 27.90
N ARG A 407 3.23 -3.98 29.22
CA ARG A 407 2.82 -2.81 30.00
C ARG A 407 3.80 -1.65 29.84
N ILE A 408 5.09 -1.92 29.99
CA ILE A 408 6.13 -0.89 29.81
C ILE A 408 6.02 -0.25 28.44
N LEU A 409 5.96 -1.07 27.37
CA LEU A 409 5.91 -0.56 26.02
C LEU A 409 4.59 0.18 25.72
N GLN A 410 3.44 -0.27 26.26
CA GLN A 410 2.18 0.45 26.17
C GLN A 410 2.26 1.86 26.78
N GLU A 411 2.89 2.01 27.94
CA GLU A 411 3.05 3.31 28.59
C GLU A 411 3.98 4.22 27.78
N VAL A 412 5.11 3.70 27.31
CA VAL A 412 6.06 4.46 26.48
C VAL A 412 5.44 4.91 25.17
N ASP A 413 4.81 3.98 24.44
CA ASP A 413 4.14 4.28 23.18
C ASP A 413 3.01 5.31 23.37
N HIS A 414 2.26 5.20 24.45
CA HIS A 414 1.19 6.15 24.79
C HIS A 414 1.75 7.58 24.98
N ILE A 415 2.83 7.74 25.75
CA ILE A 415 3.47 9.05 25.96
C ILE A 415 3.97 9.63 24.63
N PHE A 416 4.61 8.81 23.80
CA PHE A 416 5.15 9.26 22.53
C PHE A 416 4.05 9.69 21.55
N ILE A 417 3.02 8.85 21.36
CA ILE A 417 1.92 9.12 20.42
C ILE A 417 1.07 10.30 20.89
N SER A 418 0.79 10.40 22.20
CA SER A 418 0.06 11.55 22.74
C SER A 418 0.85 12.85 22.58
N GLY A 419 2.15 12.79 22.83
CA GLY A 419 3.04 13.93 22.61
C GLY A 419 3.06 14.40 21.15
N LEU A 420 3.11 13.46 20.17
CA LEU A 420 3.02 13.82 18.75
C LEU A 420 1.70 14.57 18.43
N ARG A 421 0.59 14.16 19.04
CA ARG A 421 -0.71 14.83 18.86
C ARG A 421 -0.74 16.21 19.52
N GLU A 422 -0.27 16.32 20.76
CA GLU A 422 -0.22 17.57 21.52
C GLU A 422 0.63 18.65 20.81
N TRP A 423 1.70 18.23 20.12
CA TRP A 423 2.58 19.12 19.37
C TRP A 423 2.18 19.31 17.90
N GLY A 424 1.06 18.77 17.45
CA GLY A 424 0.62 18.86 16.06
C GLY A 424 1.58 18.22 15.06
N LEU A 425 2.30 17.18 15.50
CA LEU A 425 3.28 16.43 14.69
C LEU A 425 2.70 15.12 14.15
N TYR A 426 1.60 14.63 14.71
CA TYR A 426 1.04 13.31 14.38
C TYR A 426 0.74 13.17 12.90
N ASP A 427 0.08 14.14 12.28
CA ASP A 427 -0.30 14.09 10.87
C ASP A 427 0.86 14.35 9.89
N LYS A 428 2.02 14.79 10.41
CA LYS A 428 3.26 14.95 9.63
C LYS A 428 4.09 13.68 9.56
N VAL A 429 3.73 12.68 10.36
CA VAL A 429 4.42 11.40 10.47
C VAL A 429 3.54 10.31 9.85
N TRP A 430 4.11 9.50 8.96
CA TRP A 430 3.38 8.39 8.34
C TRP A 430 3.13 7.24 9.33
N GLN A 431 4.17 6.90 10.13
CA GLN A 431 4.09 5.90 11.19
C GLN A 431 5.04 6.26 12.33
N ALA A 432 4.56 6.12 13.55
CA ALA A 432 5.38 6.26 14.76
C ALA A 432 5.09 5.14 15.75
N GLY A 433 6.09 4.82 16.56
CA GLY A 433 5.99 3.85 17.64
C GLY A 433 7.24 3.78 18.49
N ALA A 434 7.11 3.08 19.60
CA ALA A 434 8.21 2.78 20.50
C ALA A 434 8.56 1.30 20.42
N MET A 435 9.85 0.97 20.61
CA MET A 435 10.41 -0.38 20.66
C MET A 435 11.06 -0.60 22.04
N LEU A 436 10.82 -1.77 22.63
CA LEU A 436 11.50 -2.17 23.87
C LEU A 436 12.72 -3.03 23.53
N LEU A 437 13.90 -2.52 23.89
CA LEU A 437 15.15 -3.20 23.58
C LEU A 437 15.50 -4.25 24.65
N PRO A 438 16.16 -5.37 24.28
CA PRO A 438 16.55 -6.42 25.21
C PRO A 438 17.81 -6.05 26.03
N VAL A 439 18.04 -4.75 26.25
CA VAL A 439 19.23 -4.20 26.91
C VAL A 439 18.80 -3.48 28.18
N ASN A 440 19.50 -3.80 29.27
CA ASN A 440 19.43 -3.01 30.49
C ASN A 440 20.59 -2.00 30.51
N SER A 441 20.27 -0.78 30.81
CA SER A 441 21.20 0.35 30.87
C SER A 441 21.46 0.77 32.31
N VAL A 442 22.70 1.16 32.60
CA VAL A 442 23.03 1.81 33.89
C VAL A 442 22.45 3.21 33.89
N GLY A 443 21.73 3.55 34.95
CA GLY A 443 21.23 4.89 35.24
C GLY A 443 21.55 5.30 36.67
N VAL A 444 21.35 6.57 36.96
CA VAL A 444 21.38 7.13 38.29
C VAL A 444 20.07 7.86 38.51
N MET A 445 19.29 7.40 39.49
CA MET A 445 18.02 8.03 39.89
C MET A 445 18.11 8.37 41.39
N GLY A 446 18.11 9.67 41.69
CA GLY A 446 18.52 10.12 43.02
C GLY A 446 19.99 9.78 43.26
N ASP A 447 20.32 9.20 44.41
CA ASP A 447 21.68 8.79 44.77
C ASP A 447 21.98 7.31 44.52
N GLU A 448 21.07 6.58 43.85
CA GLU A 448 21.18 5.14 43.61
C GLU A 448 21.43 4.81 42.13
N ARG A 449 22.23 3.75 41.90
CA ARG A 449 22.39 3.16 40.56
C ARG A 449 21.16 2.32 40.21
N THR A 450 20.65 2.50 39.02
CA THR A 450 19.55 1.69 38.45
C THR A 450 20.04 0.88 37.27
N TYR A 451 19.44 -0.29 37.04
CA TYR A 451 19.62 -1.14 35.87
C TYR A 451 18.25 -1.39 35.25
N GLU A 452 17.88 -0.54 34.34
CA GLU A 452 16.55 -0.58 33.73
C GLU A 452 16.66 -0.63 32.23
N LYS A 453 15.49 -0.79 31.56
CA LYS A 453 15.43 -1.00 30.12
C LYS A 453 15.70 0.26 29.32
N CYS A 454 16.20 0.03 28.10
CA CYS A 454 16.31 1.02 27.05
C CYS A 454 15.13 0.89 26.09
N VAL A 455 14.55 2.03 25.68
CA VAL A 455 13.53 2.08 24.64
C VAL A 455 13.99 2.92 23.46
N ALA A 456 13.62 2.50 22.25
CA ALA A 456 13.83 3.28 21.04
C ALA A 456 12.51 3.90 20.60
N LEU A 457 12.55 5.18 20.22
CA LEU A 457 11.45 5.87 19.54
C LEU A 457 11.76 5.90 18.05
N ARG A 458 10.76 5.65 17.22
CA ARG A 458 10.86 5.71 15.76
C ARG A 458 9.68 6.46 15.19
N ALA A 459 9.97 7.41 14.31
CA ALA A 459 8.98 8.09 13.49
C ALA A 459 9.52 8.14 12.05
N VAL A 460 8.69 7.77 11.10
CA VAL A 460 9.05 7.74 9.68
C VAL A 460 8.03 8.47 8.82
N GLU A 461 8.52 9.08 7.76
CA GLU A 461 7.71 9.54 6.64
C GLU A 461 7.86 8.57 5.47
N SER A 462 6.76 8.32 4.77
CA SER A 462 6.70 7.45 3.61
C SER A 462 5.47 7.78 2.79
N THR A 463 5.52 7.44 1.50
CA THR A 463 4.35 7.54 0.61
C THR A 463 3.62 6.19 0.50
N ASP A 464 4.35 5.10 0.51
CA ASP A 464 3.84 3.76 0.16
C ASP A 464 4.29 2.64 1.11
N GLY A 465 5.17 2.95 2.08
CA GLY A 465 5.76 1.98 3.00
C GLY A 465 6.89 1.14 2.38
N MET A 466 7.18 1.28 1.08
CA MET A 466 8.30 0.57 0.42
C MET A 466 9.63 1.24 0.73
N THR A 467 9.65 2.56 0.66
CA THR A 467 10.75 3.41 1.11
C THR A 467 10.29 4.31 2.24
N ALA A 468 11.16 4.59 3.19
CA ALA A 468 10.85 5.48 4.30
C ALA A 468 12.10 6.20 4.80
N ASP A 469 11.95 7.47 5.15
CA ASP A 469 12.96 8.24 5.83
C ASP A 469 12.53 8.49 7.28
N TRP A 470 13.50 8.61 8.17
CA TRP A 470 13.23 9.02 9.55
C TRP A 470 12.81 10.49 9.59
N VAL A 471 11.87 10.81 10.48
CA VAL A 471 11.38 12.19 10.65
C VAL A 471 12.30 12.98 11.57
N ASN A 472 12.75 14.14 11.16
CA ASN A 472 13.49 15.06 12.00
C ASN A 472 12.53 15.77 12.97
N LEU A 473 12.27 15.13 14.11
CA LEU A 473 11.43 15.71 15.18
C LEU A 473 12.18 16.82 15.93
N PRO A 474 11.49 17.89 16.39
CA PRO A 474 12.12 18.96 17.15
C PRO A 474 12.85 18.44 18.40
N TYR A 475 14.05 18.96 18.69
CA TYR A 475 14.82 18.56 19.87
C TYR A 475 14.08 18.77 21.17
N GLU A 476 13.34 19.86 21.31
CA GLU A 476 12.54 20.17 22.49
C GLU A 476 11.42 19.16 22.71
N PHE A 477 10.83 18.67 21.61
CA PHE A 477 9.87 17.58 21.64
C PHE A 477 10.50 16.28 22.13
N LEU A 478 11.64 15.88 21.55
CA LEU A 478 12.37 14.66 21.94
C LEU A 478 12.82 14.73 23.40
N GLN A 479 13.31 15.88 23.84
CA GLN A 479 13.70 16.13 25.24
C GLN A 479 12.50 15.97 26.19
N LYS A 480 11.35 16.60 25.86
CA LYS A 480 10.13 16.48 26.66
C LYS A 480 9.66 15.04 26.77
N VAL A 481 9.55 14.35 25.65
CA VAL A 481 9.07 12.96 25.61
C VAL A 481 10.02 12.03 26.36
N SER A 482 11.33 12.17 26.17
CA SER A 482 12.33 11.39 26.91
C SER A 482 12.20 11.60 28.42
N ASN A 483 12.08 12.84 28.87
CA ASN A 483 11.89 13.14 30.30
C ASN A 483 10.57 12.56 30.84
N ASP A 484 9.48 12.69 30.08
CA ASP A 484 8.19 12.14 30.46
C ASP A 484 8.22 10.61 30.59
N ILE A 485 8.89 9.91 29.64
CA ILE A 485 9.03 8.46 29.68
C ILE A 485 9.83 8.03 30.92
N ILE A 486 11.01 8.60 31.13
CA ILE A 486 11.90 8.22 32.25
C ILE A 486 11.22 8.48 33.59
N ASN A 487 10.48 9.59 33.73
CA ASN A 487 9.84 9.95 34.99
C ASN A 487 8.55 9.21 35.29
N LYS A 488 7.80 8.79 34.24
CA LYS A 488 6.45 8.24 34.40
C LYS A 488 6.38 6.72 34.20
N VAL A 489 7.38 6.13 33.51
CA VAL A 489 7.37 4.68 33.19
C VAL A 489 8.44 3.96 34.00
N LYS A 490 8.00 3.27 35.08
CA LYS A 490 8.90 2.43 35.87
C LYS A 490 9.50 1.31 35.02
N GLY A 491 10.80 1.10 35.12
CA GLY A 491 11.55 0.08 34.39
C GLY A 491 12.25 0.58 33.12
N VAL A 492 12.23 1.90 32.88
CA VAL A 492 12.92 2.56 31.75
C VAL A 492 13.79 3.69 32.27
N ASN A 493 15.08 3.66 31.96
CA ASN A 493 16.05 4.72 32.32
C ASN A 493 16.78 5.31 31.11
N ARG A 494 16.48 4.84 29.90
CA ARG A 494 17.13 5.34 28.67
C ARG A 494 16.18 5.35 27.48
N VAL A 495 16.20 6.46 26.76
CA VAL A 495 15.47 6.65 25.51
C VAL A 495 16.45 6.97 24.40
N VAL A 496 16.32 6.30 23.25
CA VAL A 496 17.07 6.59 22.01
C VAL A 496 16.09 6.89 20.88
N TYR A 497 16.55 7.58 19.84
CA TYR A 497 15.75 7.85 18.64
C TYR A 497 16.41 7.19 17.43
N ASP A 498 15.66 6.40 16.67
CA ASP A 498 16.14 5.70 15.48
C ASP A 498 16.11 6.62 14.25
N ILE A 499 17.30 6.87 13.69
CA ILE A 499 17.55 7.73 12.53
C ILE A 499 17.89 6.94 11.25
N SER A 500 17.42 5.70 11.15
CA SER A 500 17.70 4.82 10.00
C SER A 500 16.62 4.92 8.94
N SER A 501 17.03 5.09 7.68
CA SER A 501 16.13 5.08 6.52
C SER A 501 15.87 3.65 6.02
N LYS A 502 14.76 3.45 5.34
CA LYS A 502 14.42 2.21 4.63
C LYS A 502 14.53 2.42 3.12
N PRO A 503 15.38 1.68 2.38
CA PRO A 503 16.41 0.77 2.88
C PRO A 503 17.58 1.51 3.54
N PRO A 504 18.52 0.83 4.26
CA PRO A 504 18.58 -0.61 4.48
C PRO A 504 17.77 -1.13 5.67
N ALA A 505 17.34 -0.25 6.59
CA ALA A 505 16.49 -0.66 7.71
C ALA A 505 15.06 -0.99 7.25
N THR A 506 14.28 -1.62 8.14
CA THR A 506 12.84 -1.77 8.00
C THR A 506 12.10 -0.71 8.82
N ILE A 507 10.77 -0.57 8.65
CA ILE A 507 9.99 0.37 9.48
C ILE A 507 9.82 -0.20 10.88
N GLU A 508 9.34 -1.43 11.00
CA GLU A 508 9.34 -2.17 12.27
C GLU A 508 10.71 -2.85 12.49
N TRP A 509 11.06 -3.14 13.74
CA TRP A 509 12.37 -3.72 14.07
C TRP A 509 12.38 -5.26 14.03
N GLU A 510 11.21 -5.92 14.17
CA GLU A 510 11.04 -7.37 14.02
C GLU A 510 9.98 -7.72 12.96
#